data_86a7e1196e860d2342cd516b7e55d0bf
#
_entry.id   86a7e1196e860d2342cd516b7e55d0bf
#
_cell.length_a   1.000
_cell.length_b   1.000
_cell.length_c   1.000
_cell.angle_alpha   90.00
_cell.angle_beta   90.00
_cell.angle_gamma   90.00
#
_symmetry.space_group_name_H-M   'P 1'
#
loop_
_entity.id
_entity.type
_entity.pdbx_description
1 polymer ?
#
loop_
_entity_poly.entity_id
_entity_poly.type
_entity_poly.pdbx_seq_one_letter_code
_entity_poly.pdbx_strand_id
1 'polypeptide(L)'
;MSFQHTKEKIMWLFTNTGFVSAVSNGKDLMVRARDRQSLEPIAESAGTEIISSPQNDYPYRIIVTHEFFAKWVAHMATGITYKNFKSEVAATRGYDFAHPLMRVWSAMHEVEDDESRISK
;
A
#
# COMPACT_ATOMS: atom_id res chain seq x y z
N MET A 1 2.32 29.38 0.28
CA MET A 1 2.66 28.66 0.32
C MET A 1 2.52 27.63 -0.17
N SER A 2 2.91 27.42 -0.13
CA SER A 2 3.25 26.53 -0.61
C SER A 2 2.56 25.53 -1.04
N PHE A 3 2.05 25.33 -1.48
CA PHE A 3 1.62 24.58 -1.82
C PHE A 3 1.68 23.60 -2.62
N GLN A 4 1.86 23.90 -3.28
CA GLN A 4 2.54 23.06 -4.23
C GLN A 4 2.82 21.68 -3.64
N HIS A 5 2.90 21.64 -2.37
CA HIS A 5 3.16 20.40 -1.66
C HIS A 5 2.03 19.40 -1.80
N THR A 6 0.84 19.88 -2.19
CA THR A 6 -0.30 18.97 -2.27
C THR A 6 -0.12 17.91 -3.34
N LYS A 7 0.62 18.21 -4.40
CA LYS A 7 0.77 17.23 -5.45
C LYS A 7 1.78 16.14 -5.09
N GLU A 8 2.38 16.26 -3.93
CA GLU A 8 3.32 15.25 -3.46
C GLU A 8 2.76 14.41 -2.36
N LYS A 9 1.47 14.52 -2.10
CA LYS A 9 0.85 13.74 -1.03
C LYS A 9 0.50 12.37 -1.56
N ILE A 10 1.45 11.47 -1.46
CA ILE A 10 1.33 10.10 -1.88
C ILE A 10 1.51 9.24 -0.64
N MET A 11 0.64 8.25 -0.48
CA MET A 11 0.77 7.32 0.62
C MET A 11 1.03 5.92 0.06
N TRP A 12 2.10 5.32 0.50
CA TRP A 12 2.37 3.92 0.23
C TRP A 12 1.88 3.09 1.40
N LEU A 13 1.14 2.04 1.10
CA LEU A 13 0.56 1.22 2.14
C LEU A 13 0.81 -0.24 1.83
N PHE A 14 1.51 -0.91 2.74
CA PHE A 14 1.74 -2.34 2.66
C PHE A 14 0.80 -3.03 3.63
N THR A 15 -0.06 -3.88 3.11
CA THR A 15 -0.98 -4.65 3.93
C THR A 15 -0.76 -6.12 3.67
N ASN A 16 -1.44 -6.97 4.44
CA ASN A 16 -1.31 -8.41 4.22
C ASN A 16 -1.90 -8.86 2.89
N THR A 17 -2.69 -8.00 2.22
CA THR A 17 -3.26 -8.35 0.92
C THR A 17 -2.50 -7.71 -0.24
N GLY A 18 -1.58 -6.80 0.01
CA GLY A 18 -0.80 -6.25 -1.08
C GLY A 18 -0.18 -4.89 -0.79
N PHE A 19 0.30 -4.27 -1.83
CA PHE A 19 0.93 -2.95 -1.78
C PHE A 19 0.18 -2.00 -2.68
N VAL A 20 -0.23 -0.87 -2.15
CA VAL A 20 -0.92 0.16 -2.93
C VAL A 20 -0.29 1.52 -2.71
N SER A 21 -0.47 2.38 -3.71
CA SER A 21 -0.01 3.77 -3.69
C SER A 21 -1.25 4.65 -3.91
N ALA A 22 -1.59 5.45 -2.91
CA ALA A 22 -2.75 6.34 -3.01
C ALA A 22 -2.28 7.76 -3.26
N VAL A 23 -2.90 8.43 -4.22
CA VAL A 23 -2.51 9.79 -4.59
C VAL A 23 -3.77 10.60 -4.84
N SER A 24 -3.65 11.91 -4.66
CA SER A 24 -4.76 12.82 -4.89
C SER A 24 -5.19 12.78 -6.36
N ASN A 25 -6.48 12.80 -6.58
CA ASN A 25 -7.08 12.86 -7.92
C ASN A 25 -8.19 13.91 -7.90
N GLY A 26 -7.80 15.17 -7.61
CA GLY A 26 -8.79 16.21 -7.44
C GLY A 26 -9.55 16.04 -6.16
N LYS A 27 -10.85 15.81 -6.27
CA LYS A 27 -11.69 15.60 -5.08
C LYS A 27 -11.57 14.21 -4.51
N ASP A 28 -11.11 13.28 -5.31
CA ASP A 28 -11.06 11.86 -4.93
C ASP A 28 -9.63 11.41 -4.79
N LEU A 29 -9.48 10.10 -4.55
CA LEU A 29 -8.19 9.45 -4.52
C LEU A 29 -8.08 8.48 -5.68
N MET A 30 -6.89 8.39 -6.22
CA MET A 30 -6.53 7.32 -7.14
C MET A 30 -5.66 6.34 -6.36
N VAL A 31 -6.13 5.11 -6.21
CA VAL A 31 -5.38 4.07 -5.52
C VAL A 31 -4.80 3.15 -6.59
N ARG A 32 -3.50 3.01 -6.59
CA ARG A 32 -2.77 2.34 -7.67
C ARG A 32 -1.99 1.17 -7.12
N ALA A 33 -1.74 0.19 -7.99
CA ALA A 33 -0.93 -0.96 -7.62
C ALA A 33 -0.11 -1.43 -8.82
N ARG A 34 0.97 -2.15 -8.52
CA ARG A 34 1.79 -2.73 -9.56
C ARG A 34 1.23 -4.05 -10.02
N ASP A 35 0.48 -4.74 -9.18
CA ASP A 35 -0.20 -5.97 -9.55
C ASP A 35 -1.68 -5.87 -9.26
N ARG A 36 -2.48 -6.56 -10.06
CA ARG A 36 -3.92 -6.48 -9.96
C ARG A 36 -4.43 -7.00 -8.62
N GLN A 37 -3.82 -8.06 -8.13
CA GLN A 37 -4.29 -8.72 -6.92
C GLN A 37 -4.22 -7.79 -5.70
N SER A 38 -3.29 -6.85 -5.68
CA SER A 38 -3.20 -5.89 -4.57
C SER A 38 -4.41 -4.97 -4.50
N LEU A 39 -5.08 -4.71 -5.64
CA LEU A 39 -6.25 -3.85 -5.67
C LEU A 39 -7.56 -4.60 -5.52
N GLU A 40 -7.58 -5.90 -5.79
CA GLU A 40 -8.84 -6.63 -5.84
C GLU A 40 -9.68 -6.50 -4.56
N PRO A 41 -9.09 -6.63 -3.36
CA PRO A 41 -9.93 -6.50 -2.17
C PRO A 41 -10.54 -5.10 -2.02
N ILE A 42 -9.78 -4.06 -2.36
CA ILE A 42 -10.27 -2.69 -2.25
C ILE A 42 -11.35 -2.44 -3.29
N ALA A 43 -11.11 -2.86 -4.52
CA ALA A 43 -12.05 -2.64 -5.61
C ALA A 43 -13.36 -3.36 -5.35
N GLU A 44 -13.28 -4.58 -4.85
CA GLU A 44 -14.47 -5.36 -4.54
C GLU A 44 -15.26 -4.68 -3.43
N SER A 45 -14.60 -4.22 -2.39
CA SER A 45 -15.26 -3.54 -1.30
C SER A 45 -15.89 -2.23 -1.74
N ALA A 46 -15.26 -1.52 -2.68
CA ALA A 46 -15.77 -0.26 -3.19
C ALA A 46 -16.85 -0.45 -4.25
N GLY A 47 -16.97 -1.65 -4.81
CA GLY A 47 -17.92 -1.91 -5.87
C GLY A 47 -17.52 -1.23 -7.16
N THR A 48 -16.23 -1.08 -7.42
CA THR A 48 -15.74 -0.41 -8.62
C THR A 48 -14.84 -1.34 -9.41
N GLU A 49 -14.66 -1.02 -10.69
CA GLU A 49 -13.81 -1.83 -11.54
C GLU A 49 -12.39 -1.31 -11.52
N ILE A 50 -11.46 -2.23 -11.77
CA ILE A 50 -10.05 -1.89 -11.85
C ILE A 50 -9.74 -1.43 -13.27
N ILE A 51 -9.14 -0.24 -13.37
CA ILE A 51 -8.71 0.29 -14.65
C ILE A 51 -7.29 -0.18 -14.91
N SER A 52 -7.05 -0.73 -16.11
CA SER A 52 -5.74 -1.25 -16.47
C SER A 52 -5.10 -0.36 -17.51
N SER A 53 -3.85 0.02 -17.27
CA SER A 53 -3.07 0.85 -18.20
C SER A 53 -1.64 0.32 -18.18
N PRO A 54 -1.34 -0.70 -19.00
CA PRO A 54 -0.07 -1.43 -18.87
C PRO A 54 1.18 -0.60 -19.06
N GLN A 55 1.09 0.56 -19.71
CA GLN A 55 2.26 1.40 -19.92
C GLN A 55 2.63 2.26 -18.72
N ASN A 56 1.75 2.35 -17.73
CA ASN A 56 2.01 3.18 -16.58
C ASN A 56 2.90 2.46 -15.56
N ASP A 57 3.62 3.26 -14.77
CA ASP A 57 4.44 2.72 -13.70
C ASP A 57 3.59 1.87 -12.74
N TYR A 58 2.38 2.36 -12.44
CA TYR A 58 1.38 1.59 -11.70
C TYR A 58 0.28 1.24 -12.69
N PRO A 59 0.32 0.02 -13.24
CA PRO A 59 -0.62 -0.31 -14.32
C PRO A 59 -2.08 -0.50 -13.90
N TYR A 60 -2.34 -0.65 -12.61
CA TYR A 60 -3.71 -0.88 -12.13
C TYR A 60 -4.12 0.23 -11.19
N ARG A 61 -5.38 0.68 -11.33
CA ARG A 61 -5.87 1.78 -10.50
C ARG A 61 -7.37 1.71 -10.31
N ILE A 62 -7.83 2.31 -9.21
CA ILE A 62 -9.24 2.55 -8.96
C ILE A 62 -9.38 3.98 -8.45
N ILE A 63 -10.58 4.54 -8.61
CA ILE A 63 -10.90 5.86 -8.09
C ILE A 63 -11.90 5.68 -6.96
N VAL A 64 -11.57 6.20 -5.78
CA VAL A 64 -12.43 6.09 -4.61
C VAL A 64 -12.43 7.41 -3.88
N THR A 65 -13.41 7.59 -2.98
CA THR A 65 -13.45 8.78 -2.15
C THR A 65 -12.45 8.66 -1.01
N HIS A 66 -12.07 9.82 -0.45
CA HIS A 66 -11.22 9.82 0.75
C HIS A 66 -11.90 9.05 1.88
N GLU A 67 -13.20 9.24 2.04
CA GLU A 67 -13.94 8.58 3.12
C GLU A 67 -13.91 7.07 2.98
N PHE A 68 -14.09 6.58 1.75
CA PHE A 68 -14.04 5.13 1.54
C PHE A 68 -12.67 4.59 1.89
N PHE A 69 -11.62 5.24 1.39
CA PHE A 69 -10.27 4.74 1.60
C PHE A 69 -9.90 4.77 3.09
N ALA A 70 -10.32 5.84 3.79
CA ALA A 70 -10.06 5.92 5.24
C ALA A 70 -10.73 4.78 5.98
N LYS A 71 -11.97 4.44 5.61
CA LYS A 71 -12.66 3.32 6.24
C LYS A 71 -12.00 2.00 5.92
N TRP A 72 -11.53 1.85 4.69
CA TRP A 72 -10.84 0.63 4.30
C TRP A 72 -9.55 0.45 5.09
N VAL A 73 -8.77 1.53 5.24
CA VAL A 73 -7.54 1.48 6.02
C VAL A 73 -7.85 1.14 7.47
N ALA A 74 -8.90 1.75 8.03
CA ALA A 74 -9.30 1.45 9.41
C ALA A 74 -9.68 -0.01 9.54
N HIS A 75 -10.40 -0.54 8.57
CA HIS A 75 -10.78 -1.96 8.59
C HIS A 75 -9.55 -2.85 8.58
N MET A 76 -8.58 -2.52 7.74
CA MET A 76 -7.35 -3.31 7.69
C MET A 76 -6.61 -3.24 9.01
N ALA A 77 -6.58 -2.07 9.63
CA ALA A 77 -5.89 -1.90 10.91
C ALA A 77 -6.57 -2.70 12.01
N THR A 78 -7.90 -2.68 12.08
CA THR A 78 -8.60 -3.42 13.12
C THR A 78 -8.52 -4.92 12.91
N GLY A 79 -8.19 -5.35 11.71
CA GLY A 79 -8.05 -6.76 11.40
C GLY A 79 -6.67 -7.33 11.68
N ILE A 80 -5.76 -6.54 12.25
CA ILE A 80 -4.43 -7.03 12.55
C ILE A 80 -4.51 -7.93 13.78
N THR A 81 -4.46 -9.23 13.54
CA THR A 81 -4.48 -10.24 14.62
C THR A 81 -3.20 -11.06 14.61
N TYR A 82 -2.30 -10.78 13.67
CA TYR A 82 -1.06 -11.52 13.49
C TYR A 82 0.10 -10.74 14.10
N LYS A 83 1.15 -11.46 14.49
CA LYS A 83 2.32 -10.83 15.11
C LYS A 83 3.47 -10.67 14.14
N ASN A 84 3.45 -11.42 13.04
CA ASN A 84 4.55 -11.38 12.07
C ASN A 84 3.97 -11.06 10.70
N PHE A 85 4.24 -9.84 10.24
CA PHE A 85 3.68 -9.36 8.98
C PHE A 85 4.15 -10.20 7.78
N LYS A 86 5.43 -10.55 7.75
CA LYS A 86 5.95 -11.29 6.60
C LYS A 86 5.31 -12.67 6.50
N SER A 87 5.13 -13.34 7.64
CA SER A 87 4.47 -14.65 7.64
C SER A 87 3.02 -14.53 7.21
N GLU A 88 2.35 -13.46 7.65
CA GLU A 88 0.95 -13.23 7.27
C GLU A 88 0.83 -12.99 5.77
N VAL A 89 1.72 -12.16 5.20
CA VAL A 89 1.71 -11.90 3.77
C VAL A 89 1.99 -13.17 2.98
N ALA A 90 2.94 -13.97 3.44
CA ALA A 90 3.25 -15.22 2.76
C ALA A 90 2.05 -16.16 2.76
N ALA A 91 1.32 -16.20 3.87
CA ALA A 91 0.13 -17.06 3.96
C ALA A 91 -0.99 -16.55 3.07
N THR A 92 -1.14 -15.24 2.95
CA THR A 92 -2.25 -14.63 2.21
C THR A 92 -1.95 -14.52 0.71
N ARG A 93 -0.73 -14.13 0.36
CA ARG A 93 -0.37 -13.81 -1.01
C ARG A 93 0.66 -14.75 -1.61
N GLY A 94 1.26 -15.62 -0.81
CA GLY A 94 2.28 -16.51 -1.29
C GLY A 94 3.68 -15.97 -1.11
N TYR A 95 4.64 -16.86 -1.18
CA TYR A 95 6.01 -16.53 -0.87
C TYR A 95 6.64 -15.59 -1.90
N ASP A 96 6.26 -15.75 -3.17
CA ASP A 96 6.83 -14.91 -4.22
C ASP A 96 6.48 -13.44 -4.03
N PHE A 97 5.28 -13.14 -3.55
CA PHE A 97 4.92 -11.77 -3.28
C PHE A 97 5.58 -11.27 -1.99
N ALA A 98 5.68 -12.14 -0.98
CA ALA A 98 6.25 -11.74 0.30
C ALA A 98 7.75 -11.47 0.20
N HIS A 99 8.44 -12.15 -0.72
CA HIS A 99 9.89 -12.05 -0.82
C HIS A 99 10.39 -10.62 -1.05
N PRO A 100 9.85 -9.85 -1.99
CA PRO A 100 10.30 -8.45 -2.16
C PRO A 100 10.11 -7.61 -0.91
N LEU A 101 9.11 -7.93 -0.07
CA LEU A 101 8.89 -7.16 1.15
C LEU A 101 10.02 -7.35 2.15
N MET A 102 10.74 -8.46 2.07
CA MET A 102 11.90 -8.66 2.93
C MET A 102 13.00 -7.67 2.57
N ARG A 103 13.10 -7.31 1.30
CA ARG A 103 14.07 -6.31 0.89
C ARG A 103 13.67 -4.92 1.36
N VAL A 104 12.37 -4.63 1.38
CA VAL A 104 11.89 -3.37 1.95
C VAL A 104 12.21 -3.31 3.43
N TRP A 105 11.93 -4.40 4.16
CA TRP A 105 12.23 -4.49 5.57
C TRP A 105 13.72 -4.26 5.82
N SER A 106 14.54 -4.91 5.03
CA SER A 106 15.99 -4.80 5.17
C SER A 106 16.45 -3.38 4.86
N ALA A 107 15.90 -2.77 3.80
CA ALA A 107 16.29 -1.42 3.41
C ALA A 107 15.95 -0.40 4.49
N MET A 108 14.87 -0.63 5.22
CA MET A 108 14.46 0.32 6.26
C MET A 108 15.41 0.34 7.45
N HIS A 109 16.29 -0.63 7.56
CA HIS A 109 17.35 -0.54 8.57
C HIS A 109 18.24 0.69 8.35
N GLU A 110 18.29 1.16 7.12
CA GLU A 110 19.15 2.31 6.80
C GLU A 110 18.68 3.60 7.45
N VAL A 111 17.43 3.65 7.94
CA VAL A 111 16.92 4.85 8.60
C VAL A 111 17.06 4.76 10.12
N GLU A 112 17.69 3.70 10.63
CA GLU A 112 17.89 3.59 12.08
C GLU A 112 18.89 4.60 12.57
N ASP A 113 18.66 5.08 13.79
CA ASP A 113 19.60 6.00 14.43
C ASP A 113 20.91 5.28 14.71
N ASP A 114 21.98 6.07 14.80
CA ASP A 114 23.31 5.52 15.08
C ASP A 114 23.31 4.69 16.36
N GLU A 115 22.57 5.13 17.36
CA GLU A 115 22.51 4.41 18.63
C GLU A 115 21.91 3.02 18.45
N SER A 116 20.86 2.92 17.64
CA SER A 116 20.24 1.63 17.36
C SER A 116 21.23 0.69 16.67
N ARG A 117 22.01 1.23 15.75
CA ARG A 117 22.99 0.41 15.04
C ARG A 117 24.09 -0.08 15.94
N ILE A 118 24.52 0.77 16.86
CA ILE A 118 25.58 0.42 17.77
C ILE A 118 25.15 -0.67 18.73
N SER A 119 23.88 -0.62 19.17
CA SER A 119 23.41 -1.57 20.17
C SER A 119 23.12 -2.94 19.56
N LYS A 120 23.19 -3.07 18.26
CA LYS A 120 23.02 -4.36 17.60
C LYS A 120 24.34 -5.02 17.37
#